data_3d9cb8c9724f0285612a733aaeb909f4
#
_entry.id   3d9cb8c9724f0285612a733aaeb909f4
#
_cell.length_a   1.000
_cell.length_b   1.000
_cell.length_c   1.000
_cell.angle_alpha   90.00
_cell.angle_beta   90.00
_cell.angle_gamma   90.00
#
_symmetry.space_group_name_H-M   'P 1'
#
loop_
_entity.id
_entity.type
_entity.pdbx_description
1 polymer ?
#
loop_
_entity_poly.entity_id
_entity_poly.type
_entity_poly.pdbx_seq_one_letter_code
_entity_poly.pdbx_strand_id
1 'polypeptide(L)'
;MIAYDVVVAGTGAGGLVGALRAAEKGFRVLVLEKAEVCGGTTALSGAGLWAPANLHVLNAGQPDDLDKAFTYMEHTVGDRTPASMQHAFLDAAAPTIAWLETKNVRFSYMTGYPDYHPSEPGGLLSGRAITPKAIRPAFLEPLEHKIQPKLPMGDGGPPIPDTGPEGPLWGGQSLIAQLLKACADAGVEVWTSAAFTDLVLTDGEVTGVTILRDGEEVEVGVIAGVLLASGGFDHNASMRRQWQRNEVAHAQWSLGVPGNTGDGIAAGIKAGAATDLLEDCWWAPGFLRPDGSPSFLLWERAAPTGIIVDQDGRRWVNEGTPYNTFGHLMLAAKDEGRPVIPSWYVFDQHALDTYGFGGLRPGADPSEWVAAGALVHASSLSELASALGAAALVETAERWNVLAEKGVDEDFGRGDEGSYERQLLSVFQRYPGIAGPHEWPNPSLAPLARGPFYAGKVVLSDLGTKGGLVCDEHARVLRPDGTPIAGLYACGNTMASMMGHAYPGPGACITPAMTFGALAADAMASST
;
A
#
# COMPACT_ATOMS: atom_id res chain seq x y z
N MET A 1 33.48 -9.69 -17.76
CA MET A 1 32.15 -9.16 -17.38
C MET A 1 31.29 -10.34 -16.96
N ILE A 2 30.69 -10.29 -15.81
CA ILE A 2 29.69 -11.30 -15.35
C ILE A 2 28.43 -11.03 -16.17
N ALA A 3 27.79 -12.06 -16.74
CA ALA A 3 26.58 -11.91 -17.53
C ALA A 3 25.49 -12.86 -17.02
N TYR A 4 24.25 -12.35 -17.04
CA TYR A 4 23.03 -13.10 -16.76
C TYR A 4 22.09 -12.99 -17.97
N ASP A 5 21.12 -13.87 -18.06
CA ASP A 5 20.08 -13.70 -19.06
C ASP A 5 19.14 -12.56 -18.66
N VAL A 6 18.73 -12.53 -17.39
CA VAL A 6 17.83 -11.52 -16.84
C VAL A 6 18.40 -10.93 -15.54
N VAL A 7 18.36 -9.62 -15.42
CA VAL A 7 18.62 -8.90 -14.16
C VAL A 7 17.35 -8.21 -13.69
N VAL A 8 17.03 -8.38 -12.41
CA VAL A 8 15.89 -7.77 -11.75
C VAL A 8 16.37 -6.80 -10.68
N ALA A 9 15.97 -5.55 -10.74
CA ALA A 9 16.30 -4.53 -9.73
C ALA A 9 15.17 -4.41 -8.68
N GLY A 10 15.37 -4.98 -7.51
CA GLY A 10 14.46 -4.95 -6.35
C GLY A 10 13.86 -6.30 -5.98
N THR A 11 13.78 -6.56 -4.66
CA THR A 11 13.23 -7.78 -4.05
C THR A 11 11.79 -7.64 -3.55
N GLY A 12 11.07 -6.61 -3.99
CA GLY A 12 9.63 -6.49 -3.78
C GLY A 12 8.85 -7.63 -4.47
N ALA A 13 7.56 -7.77 -4.19
CA ALA A 13 6.75 -8.87 -4.72
C ALA A 13 6.80 -8.96 -6.26
N GLY A 14 6.74 -7.83 -6.97
CA GLY A 14 6.80 -7.82 -8.44
C GLY A 14 8.15 -8.33 -8.97
N GLY A 15 9.25 -7.88 -8.37
CA GLY A 15 10.61 -8.32 -8.76
C GLY A 15 10.83 -9.81 -8.52
N LEU A 16 10.45 -10.33 -7.34
CA LEU A 16 10.61 -11.75 -7.02
C LEU A 16 9.71 -12.65 -7.90
N VAL A 17 8.48 -12.22 -8.19
CA VAL A 17 7.59 -12.97 -9.10
C VAL A 17 8.15 -12.98 -10.53
N GLY A 18 8.63 -11.84 -11.02
CA GLY A 18 9.30 -11.75 -12.33
C GLY A 18 10.55 -12.64 -12.40
N ALA A 19 11.38 -12.60 -11.36
CA ALA A 19 12.59 -13.44 -11.27
C ALA A 19 12.27 -14.94 -11.26
N LEU A 20 11.30 -15.35 -10.45
CA LEU A 20 10.85 -16.74 -10.38
C LEU A 20 10.30 -17.22 -11.72
N ARG A 21 9.50 -16.39 -12.38
CA ARG A 21 8.92 -16.72 -13.69
C ARG A 21 9.98 -16.81 -14.79
N ALA A 22 10.98 -15.92 -14.78
CA ALA A 22 12.11 -15.95 -15.70
C ALA A 22 12.98 -17.22 -15.50
N ALA A 23 13.28 -17.58 -14.25
CA ALA A 23 14.01 -18.79 -13.94
C ALA A 23 13.28 -20.06 -14.43
N GLU A 24 11.94 -20.10 -14.30
CA GLU A 24 11.14 -21.22 -14.83
C GLU A 24 11.18 -21.32 -16.37
N LYS A 25 11.42 -20.20 -17.08
CA LYS A 25 11.65 -20.19 -18.52
C LYS A 25 13.05 -20.67 -18.92
N GLY A 26 13.90 -20.96 -17.94
CA GLY A 26 15.26 -21.45 -18.16
C GLY A 26 16.32 -20.37 -18.18
N PHE A 27 15.98 -19.13 -17.87
CA PHE A 27 16.92 -18.03 -17.77
C PHE A 27 17.80 -18.11 -16.52
N ARG A 28 19.06 -17.72 -16.65
CA ARG A 28 19.93 -17.43 -15.50
C ARG A 28 19.60 -16.03 -14.97
N VAL A 29 19.06 -15.96 -13.76
CA VAL A 29 18.48 -14.74 -13.18
C VAL A 29 19.31 -14.23 -12.01
N LEU A 30 19.59 -12.92 -11.99
CA LEU A 30 20.13 -12.19 -10.86
C LEU A 30 19.10 -11.17 -10.37
N VAL A 31 18.82 -11.19 -9.07
CA VAL A 31 18.04 -10.14 -8.39
C VAL A 31 18.98 -9.27 -7.56
N LEU A 32 18.84 -7.96 -7.71
CA LEU A 32 19.61 -6.94 -6.99
C LEU A 32 18.74 -6.31 -5.91
N GLU A 33 19.26 -6.23 -4.68
CA GLU A 33 18.64 -5.51 -3.57
C GLU A 33 19.67 -4.55 -2.96
N LYS A 34 19.31 -3.26 -2.86
CA LYS A 34 20.22 -2.26 -2.32
C LYS A 34 20.36 -2.31 -0.80
N ALA A 35 19.32 -2.80 -0.10
CA ALA A 35 19.35 -3.00 1.34
C ALA A 35 20.06 -4.31 1.71
N GLU A 36 20.41 -4.45 2.98
CA GLU A 36 20.89 -5.72 3.56
C GLU A 36 19.77 -6.76 3.73
N VAL A 37 18.52 -6.32 3.61
CA VAL A 37 17.30 -7.10 3.82
C VAL A 37 16.40 -7.06 2.60
N CYS A 38 15.70 -8.15 2.31
CA CYS A 38 14.84 -8.29 1.15
C CYS A 38 13.39 -7.92 1.44
N GLY A 39 12.68 -7.46 0.41
CA GLY A 39 11.22 -7.34 0.41
C GLY A 39 10.66 -5.94 0.26
N GLY A 40 11.46 -4.92 0.52
CA GLY A 40 11.05 -3.52 0.36
C GLY A 40 9.73 -3.20 1.07
N THR A 41 8.95 -2.27 0.55
CA THR A 41 7.65 -1.87 1.10
C THR A 41 6.63 -3.02 1.12
N THR A 42 6.73 -4.01 0.22
CA THR A 42 5.87 -5.19 0.26
C THR A 42 5.94 -5.89 1.62
N ALA A 43 7.13 -6.07 2.19
CA ALA A 43 7.32 -6.76 3.48
C ALA A 43 6.71 -5.98 4.67
N LEU A 44 6.56 -4.67 4.56
CA LEU A 44 5.92 -3.82 5.59
C LEU A 44 4.39 -3.96 5.59
N SER A 45 3.80 -4.35 4.46
CA SER A 45 2.36 -4.30 4.20
C SER A 45 1.58 -5.43 4.89
N GLY A 46 0.25 -5.27 4.99
CA GLY A 46 -0.68 -6.36 5.32
C GLY A 46 -0.82 -7.40 4.21
N ALA A 47 -0.27 -7.14 3.01
CA ALA A 47 -0.32 -7.96 1.80
C ALA A 47 -1.73 -8.49 1.46
N GLY A 48 -2.71 -7.61 1.50
CA GLY A 48 -3.90 -7.84 0.69
C GLY A 48 -3.48 -7.95 -0.78
N LEU A 49 -4.10 -8.84 -1.52
CA LEU A 49 -3.87 -9.06 -2.95
C LEU A 49 -5.20 -9.05 -3.67
N TRP A 50 -5.53 -7.94 -4.31
CA TRP A 50 -6.75 -7.77 -5.07
C TRP A 50 -6.62 -8.51 -6.41
N ALA A 51 -7.17 -9.71 -6.48
CA ALA A 51 -7.07 -10.60 -7.64
C ALA A 51 -8.46 -11.06 -8.06
N PRO A 52 -9.11 -10.37 -9.01
CA PRO A 52 -10.45 -10.75 -9.49
C PRO A 52 -10.50 -12.18 -10.03
N ALA A 53 -11.65 -12.83 -9.87
CA ALA A 53 -11.97 -14.17 -10.37
C ALA A 53 -10.99 -15.28 -9.93
N ASN A 54 -10.23 -15.06 -8.84
CA ASN A 54 -9.33 -16.11 -8.32
C ASN A 54 -10.11 -17.24 -7.62
N LEU A 55 -9.52 -18.43 -7.59
CA LEU A 55 -10.18 -19.63 -7.07
C LEU A 55 -10.58 -19.53 -5.59
N HIS A 56 -9.86 -18.78 -4.77
CA HIS A 56 -10.22 -18.62 -3.34
C HIS A 56 -11.51 -17.84 -3.17
N VAL A 57 -11.69 -16.78 -3.97
CA VAL A 57 -12.91 -15.95 -3.98
C VAL A 57 -14.10 -16.76 -4.51
N LEU A 58 -13.92 -17.48 -5.63
CA LEU A 58 -14.95 -18.31 -6.23
C LEU A 58 -15.35 -19.48 -5.31
N ASN A 59 -14.38 -20.16 -4.69
CA ASN A 59 -14.63 -21.25 -3.74
C ASN A 59 -15.31 -20.77 -2.44
N ALA A 60 -15.16 -19.49 -2.10
CA ALA A 60 -15.90 -18.86 -1.00
C ALA A 60 -17.34 -18.48 -1.39
N GLY A 61 -17.77 -18.79 -2.61
CA GLY A 61 -19.13 -18.53 -3.10
C GLY A 61 -19.39 -17.07 -3.49
N GLN A 62 -18.34 -16.27 -3.68
CA GLN A 62 -18.53 -14.89 -4.14
C GLN A 62 -18.90 -14.88 -5.63
N PRO A 63 -19.88 -14.06 -6.04
CA PRO A 63 -20.34 -13.96 -7.41
C PRO A 63 -19.41 -13.06 -8.23
N ASP A 64 -18.20 -13.52 -8.52
CA ASP A 64 -17.17 -12.79 -9.25
C ASP A 64 -16.82 -13.48 -10.58
N ASP A 65 -16.53 -12.67 -11.58
CA ASP A 65 -16.00 -13.04 -12.89
C ASP A 65 -15.22 -11.86 -13.50
N LEU A 66 -14.59 -12.09 -14.67
CA LEU A 66 -13.79 -11.05 -15.31
C LEU A 66 -14.62 -9.88 -15.84
N ASP A 67 -15.81 -10.14 -16.37
CA ASP A 67 -16.70 -9.10 -16.93
C ASP A 67 -17.17 -8.17 -15.80
N LYS A 68 -17.56 -8.74 -14.67
CA LYS A 68 -17.95 -7.98 -13.48
C LYS A 68 -16.77 -7.18 -12.91
N ALA A 69 -15.58 -7.76 -12.89
CA ALA A 69 -14.37 -7.07 -12.44
C ALA A 69 -13.98 -5.93 -13.39
N PHE A 70 -14.12 -6.14 -14.72
CA PHE A 70 -13.88 -5.10 -15.71
C PHE A 70 -14.89 -3.95 -15.57
N THR A 71 -16.19 -4.26 -15.43
CA THR A 71 -17.23 -3.25 -15.14
C THR A 71 -16.86 -2.41 -13.92
N TYR A 72 -16.37 -3.04 -12.85
CA TYR A 72 -15.93 -2.33 -11.66
C TYR A 72 -14.72 -1.43 -11.93
N MET A 73 -13.76 -1.88 -12.74
CA MET A 73 -12.62 -1.07 -13.14
C MET A 73 -13.01 0.09 -14.06
N GLU A 74 -13.96 -0.11 -14.98
CA GLU A 74 -14.49 0.98 -15.81
C GLU A 74 -15.07 2.12 -14.97
N HIS A 75 -15.72 1.81 -13.82
CA HIS A 75 -16.31 2.82 -12.93
C HIS A 75 -15.32 3.41 -11.93
N THR A 76 -14.24 2.70 -11.59
CA THR A 76 -13.27 3.18 -10.59
C THR A 76 -12.00 3.75 -11.22
N VAL A 77 -11.43 3.08 -12.21
CA VAL A 77 -10.21 3.49 -12.94
C VAL A 77 -10.56 4.34 -14.15
N GLY A 78 -11.67 4.00 -14.83
CA GLY A 78 -12.14 4.70 -16.03
C GLY A 78 -11.17 4.60 -17.19
N ASP A 79 -11.13 5.67 -17.98
CA ASP A 79 -10.26 5.83 -19.15
C ASP A 79 -8.87 6.41 -18.79
N ARG A 80 -8.55 6.56 -17.49
CA ARG A 80 -7.25 7.07 -17.04
C ARG A 80 -6.11 6.15 -17.45
N THR A 81 -6.38 4.87 -17.62
CA THR A 81 -5.47 3.88 -18.19
C THR A 81 -6.12 3.13 -19.35
N PRO A 82 -5.36 2.74 -20.39
CA PRO A 82 -5.91 2.02 -21.53
C PRO A 82 -6.65 0.75 -21.12
N ALA A 83 -7.77 0.46 -21.76
CA ALA A 83 -8.54 -0.78 -21.52
C ALA A 83 -7.69 -2.04 -21.76
N SER A 84 -6.75 -2.01 -22.72
CA SER A 84 -5.81 -3.12 -22.97
C SER A 84 -4.97 -3.45 -21.73
N MET A 85 -4.52 -2.43 -20.98
CA MET A 85 -3.78 -2.64 -19.73
C MET A 85 -4.66 -3.24 -18.63
N GLN A 86 -5.93 -2.78 -18.54
CA GLN A 86 -6.89 -3.33 -17.57
C GLN A 86 -7.20 -4.80 -17.89
N HIS A 87 -7.44 -5.15 -19.16
CA HIS A 87 -7.62 -6.54 -19.58
C HIS A 87 -6.39 -7.39 -19.34
N ALA A 88 -5.18 -6.92 -19.70
CA ALA A 88 -3.95 -7.66 -19.46
C ALA A 88 -3.77 -8.01 -17.97
N PHE A 89 -4.11 -7.09 -17.07
CA PHE A 89 -4.11 -7.35 -15.64
C PHE A 89 -5.17 -8.39 -15.24
N LEU A 90 -6.42 -8.21 -15.66
CA LEU A 90 -7.53 -9.09 -15.28
C LEU A 90 -7.31 -10.52 -15.78
N ASP A 91 -6.85 -10.68 -17.03
CA ASP A 91 -6.60 -11.98 -17.65
C ASP A 91 -5.43 -12.73 -16.99
N ALA A 92 -4.44 -12.00 -16.45
CA ALA A 92 -3.23 -12.61 -15.91
C ALA A 92 -3.20 -12.70 -14.36
N ALA A 93 -4.00 -11.93 -13.62
CA ALA A 93 -3.93 -11.86 -12.16
C ALA A 93 -4.26 -13.19 -11.49
N ALA A 94 -5.45 -13.76 -11.75
CA ALA A 94 -5.85 -15.05 -11.17
C ALA A 94 -4.96 -16.23 -11.63
N PRO A 95 -4.57 -16.34 -12.92
CA PRO A 95 -3.56 -17.31 -13.35
C PRO A 95 -2.21 -17.18 -12.66
N THR A 96 -1.73 -15.94 -12.41
CA THR A 96 -0.47 -15.72 -11.67
C THR A 96 -0.58 -16.25 -10.24
N ILE A 97 -1.68 -15.99 -9.53
CA ILE A 97 -1.91 -16.53 -8.19
C ILE A 97 -1.91 -18.07 -8.22
N ALA A 98 -2.69 -18.68 -9.13
CA ALA A 98 -2.75 -20.13 -9.26
C ALA A 98 -1.39 -20.76 -9.59
N TRP A 99 -0.60 -20.12 -10.45
CA TRP A 99 0.76 -20.55 -10.74
C TRP A 99 1.67 -20.47 -9.51
N LEU A 100 1.63 -19.38 -8.74
CA LEU A 100 2.40 -19.23 -7.52
C LEU A 100 2.07 -20.32 -6.49
N GLU A 101 0.82 -20.78 -6.41
CA GLU A 101 0.45 -21.89 -5.52
C GLU A 101 1.12 -23.21 -5.94
N THR A 102 1.39 -23.43 -7.23
CA THR A 102 2.21 -24.58 -7.68
C THR A 102 3.67 -24.50 -7.22
N LYS A 103 4.13 -23.30 -6.83
CA LYS A 103 5.47 -23.03 -6.28
C LYS A 103 5.48 -22.99 -4.74
N ASN A 104 4.46 -23.52 -4.10
CA ASN A 104 4.26 -23.51 -2.64
C ASN A 104 4.06 -22.13 -2.00
N VAL A 105 3.77 -21.08 -2.76
CA VAL A 105 3.28 -19.81 -2.23
C VAL A 105 1.80 -19.96 -1.91
N ARG A 106 1.41 -19.81 -0.64
CA ARG A 106 0.06 -20.17 -0.16
C ARG A 106 -0.74 -18.95 0.23
N PHE A 107 -2.01 -18.95 -0.17
CA PHE A 107 -2.94 -17.85 0.08
C PHE A 107 -4.19 -18.31 0.83
N SER A 108 -4.94 -17.35 1.34
CA SER A 108 -6.28 -17.51 1.92
C SER A 108 -7.15 -16.36 1.47
N TYR A 109 -8.46 -16.58 1.33
CA TYR A 109 -9.43 -15.53 1.09
C TYR A 109 -9.54 -14.59 2.29
N MET A 110 -9.56 -13.28 2.04
CA MET A 110 -9.82 -12.27 3.06
C MET A 110 -11.34 -12.13 3.28
N THR A 111 -11.91 -13.07 4.03
CA THR A 111 -13.35 -13.22 4.21
C THR A 111 -14.02 -11.93 4.67
N GLY A 112 -14.92 -11.41 3.84
CA GLY A 112 -15.73 -10.24 4.14
C GLY A 112 -15.01 -8.90 4.00
N TYR A 113 -13.73 -8.88 3.62
CA TYR A 113 -13.02 -7.63 3.39
C TYR A 113 -13.52 -7.00 2.07
N PRO A 114 -14.11 -5.79 2.07
CA PRO A 114 -14.78 -5.24 0.90
C PRO A 114 -13.80 -4.75 -0.18
N ASP A 115 -14.27 -4.67 -1.44
CA ASP A 115 -13.70 -3.73 -2.39
C ASP A 115 -13.80 -2.31 -1.84
N TYR A 116 -12.96 -1.38 -2.27
CA TYR A 116 -12.95 -0.05 -1.66
C TYR A 116 -14.14 0.83 -2.09
N HIS A 117 -14.75 0.51 -3.22
CA HIS A 117 -15.95 1.16 -3.72
C HIS A 117 -17.06 0.12 -3.95
N PRO A 118 -17.57 -0.56 -2.90
CA PRO A 118 -18.45 -1.70 -3.07
C PRO A 118 -19.82 -1.34 -3.65
N SER A 119 -20.21 -0.07 -3.59
CA SER A 119 -21.45 0.47 -4.17
C SER A 119 -21.35 0.74 -5.68
N GLU A 120 -20.13 0.80 -6.23
CA GLU A 120 -19.96 0.98 -7.66
C GLU A 120 -20.39 -0.27 -8.44
N PRO A 121 -20.88 -0.12 -9.70
CA PRO A 121 -21.22 -1.25 -10.54
C PRO A 121 -20.07 -2.29 -10.60
N GLY A 122 -20.41 -3.54 -10.35
CA GLY A 122 -19.41 -4.61 -10.28
C GLY A 122 -18.67 -4.73 -8.96
N GLY A 123 -18.84 -3.80 -8.00
CA GLY A 123 -18.23 -3.85 -6.67
C GLY A 123 -18.75 -4.99 -5.80
N LEU A 124 -17.96 -5.44 -4.83
CA LEU A 124 -18.28 -6.53 -3.91
C LEU A 124 -18.06 -6.12 -2.45
N LEU A 125 -19.11 -6.25 -1.62
CA LEU A 125 -19.00 -6.06 -0.16
C LEU A 125 -18.12 -7.11 0.52
N SER A 126 -18.00 -8.30 -0.03
CA SER A 126 -17.07 -9.33 0.46
C SER A 126 -15.78 -9.40 -0.35
N GLY A 127 -15.59 -8.48 -1.27
CA GLY A 127 -14.37 -8.20 -2.02
C GLY A 127 -13.70 -9.36 -2.75
N ARG A 128 -12.57 -9.05 -3.38
CA ARG A 128 -11.79 -9.94 -4.24
C ARG A 128 -10.41 -10.27 -3.69
N ALA A 129 -10.14 -9.84 -2.46
CA ALA A 129 -8.80 -9.92 -1.91
C ALA A 129 -8.49 -11.27 -1.27
N ILE A 130 -7.26 -11.70 -1.46
CA ILE A 130 -6.61 -12.80 -0.75
C ILE A 130 -5.42 -12.28 0.05
N THR A 131 -4.89 -13.07 0.96
CA THR A 131 -3.70 -12.74 1.75
C THR A 131 -2.78 -13.98 1.82
N PRO A 132 -1.45 -13.82 1.88
CA PRO A 132 -0.56 -14.96 2.09
C PRO A 132 -0.82 -15.61 3.46
N LYS A 133 -0.79 -16.94 3.51
CA LYS A 133 -0.88 -17.67 4.78
C LYS A 133 0.34 -17.39 5.64
N ALA A 134 0.13 -17.23 6.94
CA ALA A 134 1.22 -17.11 7.87
C ALA A 134 2.13 -18.35 7.85
N ILE A 135 3.44 -18.14 7.95
CA ILE A 135 4.46 -19.20 7.99
C ILE A 135 5.36 -19.03 9.21
N ARG A 136 5.93 -20.12 9.70
CA ARG A 136 6.95 -20.07 10.75
C ARG A 136 8.32 -19.74 10.16
N PRO A 137 9.21 -19.03 10.89
CA PRO A 137 10.56 -18.72 10.41
C PRO A 137 11.36 -19.95 9.94
N ALA A 138 11.19 -21.10 10.59
CA ALA A 138 11.82 -22.36 10.19
C ALA A 138 11.47 -22.81 8.75
N PHE A 139 10.40 -22.29 8.16
CA PHE A 139 10.09 -22.54 6.74
C PHE A 139 11.16 -21.98 5.80
N LEU A 140 11.90 -20.97 6.26
CA LEU A 140 12.93 -20.27 5.47
C LEU A 140 14.29 -20.94 5.52
N GLU A 141 14.50 -21.93 6.38
CA GLU A 141 15.78 -22.64 6.40
C GLU A 141 15.98 -23.48 5.12
N PRO A 142 17.10 -23.40 4.45
CA PRO A 142 18.35 -22.67 4.79
C PRO A 142 18.52 -21.32 4.08
N LEU A 143 17.49 -20.45 4.00
CA LEU A 143 17.66 -19.14 3.38
C LEU A 143 18.64 -18.26 4.16
N GLU A 144 19.65 -17.75 3.46
CA GLU A 144 20.63 -16.81 4.02
C GLU A 144 20.12 -15.37 4.11
N HIS A 145 19.08 -15.04 3.35
CA HIS A 145 18.58 -13.67 3.22
C HIS A 145 17.62 -13.29 4.35
N LYS A 146 17.89 -12.15 4.97
CA LYS A 146 16.99 -11.53 5.95
C LYS A 146 15.85 -10.81 5.25
N ILE A 147 14.67 -10.87 5.83
CA ILE A 147 13.49 -10.15 5.35
C ILE A 147 13.39 -8.81 6.09
N GLN A 148 12.95 -7.78 5.37
CA GLN A 148 12.66 -6.46 5.92
C GLN A 148 11.78 -6.60 7.18
N PRO A 149 12.25 -6.15 8.35
CA PRO A 149 11.44 -6.19 9.56
C PRO A 149 10.22 -5.26 9.42
N LYS A 150 9.09 -5.63 10.03
CA LYS A 150 7.94 -4.75 10.12
C LYS A 150 8.30 -3.50 10.92
N LEU A 151 7.73 -2.38 10.53
CA LEU A 151 7.72 -1.21 11.39
C LEU A 151 6.89 -1.54 12.64
N PRO A 152 7.25 -1.05 13.83
CA PRO A 152 6.62 -1.43 15.10
C PRO A 152 5.09 -1.28 15.14
N MET A 153 4.49 -0.56 14.19
CA MET A 153 3.07 -0.19 14.20
C MET A 153 2.52 0.06 12.78
N GLY A 154 2.94 -0.68 11.76
CA GLY A 154 2.93 -0.14 10.40
C GLY A 154 1.90 -0.62 9.39
N ASP A 155 1.00 -1.57 9.67
CA ASP A 155 0.09 -2.08 8.63
C ASP A 155 -1.36 -1.56 8.72
N GLY A 156 -1.63 -0.63 9.67
CA GLY A 156 -2.96 -0.03 9.84
C GLY A 156 -4.03 -1.00 10.30
N GLY A 157 -3.67 -2.23 10.61
CA GLY A 157 -4.59 -3.22 11.18
C GLY A 157 -4.81 -3.02 12.68
N PRO A 158 -5.79 -3.72 13.25
CA PRO A 158 -6.00 -3.72 14.69
C PRO A 158 -4.75 -4.25 15.40
N PRO A 159 -4.49 -3.84 16.66
CA PRO A 159 -3.32 -4.24 17.41
C PRO A 159 -3.31 -5.76 17.64
N ILE A 160 -2.51 -6.48 16.86
CA ILE A 160 -2.31 -7.93 17.02
C ILE A 160 -1.25 -8.15 18.12
N PRO A 161 -1.39 -9.20 18.96
CA PRO A 161 -0.37 -9.52 19.93
C PRO A 161 1.00 -9.72 19.28
N ASP A 162 2.02 -9.07 19.81
CA ASP A 162 3.40 -9.32 19.42
C ASP A 162 3.77 -10.78 19.77
N THR A 163 4.10 -11.55 18.74
CA THR A 163 4.49 -12.95 18.91
C THR A 163 6.01 -13.13 19.09
N GLY A 164 6.75 -12.03 19.16
CA GLY A 164 8.21 -12.03 19.27
C GLY A 164 8.93 -12.48 17.99
N PRO A 165 10.27 -12.53 18.00
CA PRO A 165 11.07 -12.85 16.81
C PRO A 165 10.90 -14.28 16.30
N GLU A 166 10.47 -15.22 17.17
CA GLU A 166 10.15 -16.60 16.80
C GLU A 166 8.69 -16.80 16.35
N GLY A 167 7.91 -15.72 16.36
CA GLY A 167 6.52 -15.75 15.94
C GLY A 167 6.35 -15.98 14.44
N PRO A 168 5.12 -16.33 14.00
CA PRO A 168 4.87 -16.55 12.59
C PRO A 168 5.02 -15.24 11.80
N LEU A 169 5.66 -15.34 10.63
CA LEU A 169 5.63 -14.29 9.63
C LEU A 169 4.23 -14.23 9.01
N TRP A 170 3.69 -13.05 8.84
CA TRP A 170 2.37 -12.83 8.26
C TRP A 170 2.37 -11.60 7.32
N GLY A 171 1.29 -11.42 6.55
CA GLY A 171 1.19 -10.31 5.59
C GLY A 171 2.37 -10.28 4.62
N GLY A 172 2.92 -9.10 4.37
CA GLY A 172 4.01 -8.90 3.42
C GLY A 172 5.27 -9.67 3.74
N GLN A 173 5.62 -9.85 5.02
CA GLN A 173 6.77 -10.68 5.38
C GLN A 173 6.57 -12.13 4.97
N SER A 174 5.38 -12.69 5.17
CA SER A 174 5.08 -14.04 4.72
C SER A 174 5.12 -14.17 3.20
N LEU A 175 4.57 -13.18 2.47
CA LEU A 175 4.62 -13.18 1.00
C LEU A 175 6.07 -13.20 0.50
N ILE A 176 6.89 -12.27 0.98
CA ILE A 176 8.30 -12.16 0.57
C ILE A 176 9.08 -13.42 0.94
N ALA A 177 8.87 -13.96 2.15
CA ALA A 177 9.51 -15.19 2.59
C ALA A 177 9.21 -16.37 1.67
N GLN A 178 7.96 -16.58 1.32
CA GLN A 178 7.53 -17.66 0.42
C GLN A 178 8.09 -17.45 -1.00
N LEU A 179 8.09 -16.21 -1.51
CA LEU A 179 8.65 -15.88 -2.83
C LEU A 179 10.17 -16.07 -2.87
N LEU A 180 10.91 -15.62 -1.85
CA LEU A 180 12.36 -15.83 -1.76
C LEU A 180 12.71 -17.34 -1.73
N LYS A 181 11.95 -18.13 -0.95
CA LYS A 181 12.13 -19.58 -0.92
C LYS A 181 11.90 -20.21 -2.29
N ALA A 182 10.82 -19.81 -2.98
CA ALA A 182 10.52 -20.30 -4.33
C ALA A 182 11.62 -19.89 -5.35
N CYS A 183 12.13 -18.66 -5.25
CA CYS A 183 13.26 -18.19 -6.06
C CYS A 183 14.53 -19.01 -5.82
N ALA A 184 14.87 -19.26 -4.56
CA ALA A 184 16.04 -20.07 -4.19
C ALA A 184 15.90 -21.52 -4.71
N ASP A 185 14.74 -22.13 -4.58
CA ASP A 185 14.45 -23.47 -5.11
C ASP A 185 14.53 -23.53 -6.63
N ALA A 186 14.28 -22.40 -7.33
CA ALA A 186 14.41 -22.27 -8.78
C ALA A 186 15.82 -21.86 -9.24
N GLY A 187 16.78 -21.68 -8.33
CA GLY A 187 18.16 -21.30 -8.66
C GLY A 187 18.36 -19.82 -8.98
N VAL A 188 17.45 -18.94 -8.58
CA VAL A 188 17.61 -17.49 -8.70
C VAL A 188 18.70 -17.02 -7.74
N GLU A 189 19.66 -16.26 -8.26
CA GLU A 189 20.71 -15.64 -7.46
C GLU A 189 20.23 -14.27 -6.95
N VAL A 190 20.41 -13.98 -5.66
CA VAL A 190 20.00 -12.72 -5.03
C VAL A 190 21.22 -12.06 -4.40
N TRP A 191 21.51 -10.82 -4.78
CA TRP A 191 22.56 -10.01 -4.16
C TRP A 191 21.91 -8.91 -3.33
N THR A 192 22.11 -8.93 -2.01
CA THR A 192 21.81 -7.81 -1.09
C THR A 192 23.00 -6.87 -0.98
N SER A 193 22.80 -5.66 -0.45
CA SER A 193 23.79 -4.58 -0.43
C SER A 193 24.40 -4.32 -1.82
N ALA A 194 23.58 -4.49 -2.86
CA ALA A 194 23.94 -4.35 -4.26
C ALA A 194 22.95 -3.38 -4.93
N ALA A 195 23.26 -2.09 -4.83
CA ALA A 195 22.36 -1.06 -5.34
C ALA A 195 22.46 -0.96 -6.87
N PHE A 196 21.34 -1.15 -7.57
CA PHE A 196 21.20 -0.74 -8.96
C PHE A 196 21.40 0.78 -9.07
N THR A 197 22.26 1.23 -9.96
CA THR A 197 22.56 2.67 -10.13
C THR A 197 22.21 3.17 -11.54
N ASP A 198 22.43 2.39 -12.59
CA ASP A 198 22.15 2.82 -13.97
C ASP A 198 21.96 1.65 -14.93
N LEU A 199 21.45 1.95 -16.12
CA LEU A 199 21.36 1.05 -17.27
C LEU A 199 22.58 1.23 -18.17
N VAL A 200 23.10 0.13 -18.71
CA VAL A 200 24.10 0.14 -19.79
C VAL A 200 23.37 -0.03 -21.11
N LEU A 201 23.53 0.93 -22.02
CA LEU A 201 22.91 0.90 -23.33
C LEU A 201 23.99 0.77 -24.44
N THR A 202 23.69 -0.09 -25.42
CA THR A 202 24.45 -0.21 -26.66
C THR A 202 23.49 -0.03 -27.83
N ASP A 203 23.77 0.93 -28.71
CA ASP A 203 22.91 1.26 -29.85
C ASP A 203 21.43 1.51 -29.53
N GLY A 204 21.15 2.01 -28.29
CA GLY A 204 19.77 2.31 -27.80
C GLY A 204 19.05 1.12 -27.17
N GLU A 205 19.66 -0.04 -27.08
CA GLU A 205 19.18 -1.25 -26.42
C GLU A 205 19.85 -1.44 -25.06
N VAL A 206 19.13 -2.00 -24.08
CA VAL A 206 19.67 -2.30 -22.74
C VAL A 206 20.48 -3.60 -22.82
N THR A 207 21.78 -3.50 -22.55
CA THR A 207 22.74 -4.63 -22.60
C THR A 207 23.36 -4.95 -21.25
N GLY A 208 23.05 -4.17 -20.22
CA GLY A 208 23.58 -4.38 -18.88
C GLY A 208 23.05 -3.40 -17.87
N VAL A 209 23.54 -3.54 -16.65
CA VAL A 209 23.29 -2.63 -15.54
C VAL A 209 24.60 -2.27 -14.84
N THR A 210 24.66 -1.07 -14.26
CA THR A 210 25.68 -0.66 -13.30
C THR A 210 25.13 -0.81 -11.90
N ILE A 211 25.91 -1.37 -11.00
CA ILE A 211 25.57 -1.55 -9.60
C ILE A 211 26.66 -1.00 -8.69
N LEU A 212 26.28 -0.53 -7.52
CA LEU A 212 27.21 -0.23 -6.43
C LEU A 212 27.20 -1.40 -5.44
N ARG A 213 28.33 -2.08 -5.30
CA ARG A 213 28.51 -3.20 -4.37
C ARG A 213 29.86 -3.09 -3.68
N ASP A 214 29.88 -3.23 -2.36
CA ASP A 214 31.10 -3.13 -1.54
C ASP A 214 31.88 -1.81 -1.75
N GLY A 215 31.17 -0.73 -2.14
CA GLY A 215 31.74 0.60 -2.42
C GLY A 215 32.35 0.74 -3.84
N GLU A 216 32.26 -0.28 -4.67
CA GLU A 216 32.76 -0.28 -6.06
C GLU A 216 31.60 -0.32 -7.07
N GLU A 217 31.75 0.38 -8.17
CA GLU A 217 30.86 0.25 -9.33
C GLU A 217 31.24 -1.01 -10.12
N VAL A 218 30.25 -1.85 -10.39
CA VAL A 218 30.40 -3.09 -11.14
C VAL A 218 29.38 -3.12 -12.27
N GLU A 219 29.83 -3.44 -13.49
CA GLU A 219 28.92 -3.71 -14.61
C GLU A 219 28.55 -5.19 -14.67
N VAL A 220 27.26 -5.45 -14.85
CA VAL A 220 26.68 -6.78 -15.08
C VAL A 220 26.00 -6.79 -16.44
N GLY A 221 26.49 -7.66 -17.34
CA GLY A 221 25.90 -7.84 -18.67
C GLY A 221 24.56 -8.56 -18.64
N VAL A 222 23.67 -8.23 -19.57
CA VAL A 222 22.32 -8.79 -19.68
C VAL A 222 22.07 -9.24 -21.12
N ILE A 223 21.41 -10.39 -21.30
CA ILE A 223 21.14 -10.97 -22.63
C ILE A 223 19.69 -10.77 -23.05
N ALA A 224 18.72 -11.13 -22.18
CA ALA A 224 17.29 -11.09 -22.50
C ALA A 224 16.59 -9.80 -22.02
N GLY A 225 17.04 -9.23 -20.88
CA GLY A 225 16.46 -7.97 -20.43
C GLY A 225 16.66 -7.66 -18.95
N VAL A 226 16.33 -6.41 -18.61
CA VAL A 226 16.32 -5.86 -17.25
C VAL A 226 14.88 -5.60 -16.84
N LEU A 227 14.48 -6.12 -15.67
CA LEU A 227 13.21 -5.80 -15.02
C LEU A 227 13.46 -4.78 -13.89
N LEU A 228 13.01 -3.55 -14.07
CA LEU A 228 13.02 -2.53 -13.04
C LEU A 228 11.83 -2.71 -12.10
N ALA A 229 12.09 -3.15 -10.86
CA ALA A 229 11.11 -3.41 -9.81
C ALA A 229 11.53 -2.76 -8.47
N SER A 230 12.26 -1.63 -8.56
CA SER A 230 12.96 -0.97 -7.45
C SER A 230 12.07 -0.06 -6.59
N GLY A 231 10.74 -0.16 -6.74
CA GLY A 231 9.78 0.68 -6.01
C GLY A 231 9.64 2.08 -6.61
N GLY A 232 9.08 3.00 -5.82
CA GLY A 232 8.83 4.37 -6.21
C GLY A 232 9.94 5.33 -5.76
N PHE A 233 9.56 6.64 -5.66
CA PHE A 233 10.45 7.71 -5.22
C PHE A 233 9.95 8.43 -3.96
N ASP A 234 9.15 7.77 -3.17
CA ASP A 234 8.45 8.31 -2.00
C ASP A 234 9.40 8.89 -0.93
N HIS A 235 10.61 8.36 -0.82
CA HIS A 235 11.66 8.91 0.06
C HIS A 235 12.68 9.82 -0.64
N ASN A 236 12.46 10.19 -1.92
CA ASN A 236 13.31 11.15 -2.63
C ASN A 236 12.70 12.55 -2.59
N ALA A 237 13.11 13.37 -1.62
CA ALA A 237 12.60 14.73 -1.46
C ALA A 237 12.81 15.64 -2.69
N SER A 238 13.84 15.37 -3.51
CA SER A 238 14.08 16.14 -4.74
C SER A 238 13.07 15.81 -5.81
N MET A 239 12.82 14.50 -6.06
CA MET A 239 11.82 14.06 -7.02
C MET A 239 10.41 14.48 -6.58
N ARG A 240 10.10 14.41 -5.28
CA ARG A 240 8.81 14.92 -4.76
C ARG A 240 8.64 16.42 -5.00
N ARG A 241 9.67 17.24 -4.78
CA ARG A 241 9.61 18.67 -5.11
C ARG A 241 9.41 18.95 -6.58
N GLN A 242 9.95 18.11 -7.44
CA GLN A 242 9.84 18.29 -8.89
C GLN A 242 8.45 17.93 -9.42
N TRP A 243 7.84 16.87 -8.92
CA TRP A 243 6.63 16.30 -9.53
C TRP A 243 5.41 16.31 -8.62
N GLN A 244 5.60 16.43 -7.30
CA GLN A 244 4.51 16.37 -6.33
C GLN A 244 4.43 17.66 -5.51
N ARG A 245 3.35 17.79 -4.77
CA ARG A 245 3.08 18.93 -3.88
C ARG A 245 3.83 18.78 -2.55
N ASN A 246 5.13 19.01 -2.58
CA ASN A 246 6.01 18.79 -1.41
C ASN A 246 5.63 19.62 -0.16
N GLU A 247 4.89 20.72 -0.34
CA GLU A 247 4.38 21.54 0.76
C GLU A 247 3.33 20.82 1.64
N VAL A 248 2.79 19.68 1.18
CA VAL A 248 1.79 18.89 1.89
C VAL A 248 2.08 17.40 1.91
N ALA A 249 2.94 16.91 1.02
CA ALA A 249 3.31 15.49 0.87
C ALA A 249 4.81 15.31 1.16
N HIS A 250 5.17 15.41 2.44
CA HIS A 250 6.57 15.29 2.85
C HIS A 250 7.10 13.86 2.72
N ALA A 251 8.29 13.70 2.13
CA ALA A 251 8.96 12.39 1.98
C ALA A 251 9.12 11.65 3.32
N GLN A 252 9.36 12.37 4.41
CA GLN A 252 9.47 11.80 5.77
C GLN A 252 8.17 11.21 6.32
N TRP A 253 7.02 11.49 5.70
CA TRP A 253 5.72 10.96 6.09
C TRP A 253 5.30 9.75 5.26
N SER A 254 6.10 9.30 4.29
CA SER A 254 5.84 8.05 3.59
C SER A 254 5.95 6.84 4.52
N LEU A 255 5.04 5.89 4.33
CA LEU A 255 5.03 4.58 4.99
C LEU A 255 5.84 3.52 4.20
N GLY A 256 6.46 3.93 3.10
CA GLY A 256 7.37 3.09 2.34
C GLY A 256 8.73 2.89 3.02
N VAL A 257 9.56 2.02 2.45
CA VAL A 257 10.94 1.86 2.95
C VAL A 257 11.81 3.04 2.52
N PRO A 258 12.77 3.47 3.36
CA PRO A 258 13.69 4.58 3.03
C PRO A 258 14.48 4.37 1.72
N GLY A 259 14.59 3.11 1.28
CA GLY A 259 15.22 2.72 0.03
C GLY A 259 14.49 3.14 -1.24
N ASN A 260 13.24 3.59 -1.18
CA ASN A 260 12.46 4.03 -2.35
C ASN A 260 12.90 5.43 -2.80
N THR A 261 14.01 5.51 -3.52
CA THR A 261 14.64 6.76 -3.97
C THR A 261 14.48 7.02 -5.47
N GLY A 262 13.72 6.18 -6.19
CA GLY A 262 13.39 6.38 -7.60
C GLY A 262 14.48 5.98 -8.57
N ASP A 263 15.41 5.14 -8.17
CA ASP A 263 16.61 4.80 -8.97
C ASP A 263 16.25 4.21 -10.34
N GLY A 264 15.33 3.24 -10.38
CA GLY A 264 14.87 2.64 -11.65
C GLY A 264 14.10 3.63 -12.52
N ILE A 265 13.30 4.51 -11.92
CA ILE A 265 12.55 5.56 -12.65
C ILE A 265 13.55 6.54 -13.28
N ALA A 266 14.54 7.00 -12.52
CA ALA A 266 15.55 7.92 -13.01
C ALA A 266 16.38 7.32 -14.16
N ALA A 267 16.79 6.05 -14.04
CA ALA A 267 17.50 5.33 -15.08
C ALA A 267 16.65 5.14 -16.35
N GLY A 268 15.35 4.80 -16.19
CA GLY A 268 14.43 4.70 -17.32
C GLY A 268 14.23 6.03 -18.04
N ILE A 269 14.05 7.12 -17.32
CA ILE A 269 13.96 8.48 -17.89
C ILE A 269 15.24 8.82 -18.67
N LYS A 270 16.40 8.52 -18.12
CA LYS A 270 17.70 8.72 -18.77
C LYS A 270 17.84 7.88 -20.06
N ALA A 271 17.24 6.68 -20.08
CA ALA A 271 17.18 5.82 -21.28
C ALA A 271 16.14 6.29 -22.31
N GLY A 272 15.38 7.35 -22.04
CA GLY A 272 14.38 7.94 -22.94
C GLY A 272 12.96 7.40 -22.75
N ALA A 273 12.64 6.82 -21.60
CA ALA A 273 11.30 6.35 -21.29
C ALA A 273 10.30 7.49 -21.10
N ALA A 274 9.06 7.24 -21.51
CA ALA A 274 7.91 8.06 -21.13
C ALA A 274 7.55 7.80 -19.66
N THR A 275 6.97 8.81 -19.01
CA THR A 275 6.49 8.72 -17.63
C THR A 275 5.05 9.20 -17.52
N ASP A 276 4.33 8.69 -16.52
CA ASP A 276 2.97 9.13 -16.20
C ASP A 276 2.72 9.07 -14.69
N LEU A 277 1.67 9.78 -14.19
CA LEU A 277 1.21 9.77 -12.79
C LEU A 277 2.27 10.21 -11.76
N LEU A 278 3.34 10.90 -12.17
CA LEU A 278 4.41 11.28 -11.25
C LEU A 278 3.93 12.20 -10.10
N GLU A 279 2.80 12.88 -10.29
CA GLU A 279 2.16 13.74 -9.30
C GLU A 279 1.38 12.96 -8.23
N ASP A 280 1.08 11.67 -8.45
CA ASP A 280 0.18 10.89 -7.61
C ASP A 280 0.90 9.84 -6.75
N CYS A 281 0.26 9.50 -5.63
CA CYS A 281 0.72 8.47 -4.68
C CYS A 281 -0.41 7.52 -4.32
N TRP A 282 -0.06 6.40 -3.72
CA TRP A 282 -0.99 5.57 -2.95
C TRP A 282 -1.29 6.29 -1.63
N TRP A 283 -2.03 7.40 -1.73
CA TRP A 283 -2.30 8.28 -0.61
C TRP A 283 -2.93 7.54 0.57
N ALA A 284 -2.54 7.93 1.77
CA ALA A 284 -3.08 7.39 3.00
C ALA A 284 -3.04 8.46 4.10
N PRO A 285 -4.06 8.56 4.97
CA PRO A 285 -3.94 9.36 6.18
C PRO A 285 -2.92 8.72 7.12
N GLY A 286 -1.95 9.50 7.55
CA GLY A 286 -0.95 9.12 8.52
C GLY A 286 -1.15 9.84 9.85
N PHE A 287 -0.76 9.20 10.94
CA PHE A 287 -0.67 9.78 12.25
C PHE A 287 0.80 9.88 12.68
N LEU A 288 1.20 11.01 13.25
CA LEU A 288 2.59 11.20 13.69
C LEU A 288 2.79 10.67 15.11
N ARG A 289 3.69 9.70 15.25
CA ARG A 289 4.09 9.12 16.53
C ARG A 289 5.03 10.04 17.33
N PRO A 290 5.35 9.72 18.60
CA PRO A 290 6.26 10.49 19.43
C PRO A 290 7.65 10.75 18.81
N ASP A 291 8.14 9.84 17.99
CA ASP A 291 9.41 9.96 17.28
C ASP A 291 9.32 10.74 15.95
N GLY A 292 8.12 11.25 15.62
CA GLY A 292 7.83 11.96 14.37
C GLY A 292 7.63 11.05 13.15
N SER A 293 7.76 9.74 13.29
CA SER A 293 7.49 8.79 12.21
C SER A 293 5.99 8.62 11.98
N PRO A 294 5.56 8.37 10.74
CA PRO A 294 4.14 8.14 10.46
C PRO A 294 3.71 6.75 10.89
N SER A 295 2.45 6.63 11.30
CA SER A 295 1.70 5.38 11.43
C SER A 295 0.50 5.43 10.52
N PHE A 296 0.15 4.32 9.88
CA PHE A 296 -1.00 4.24 8.99
C PHE A 296 -2.31 4.30 9.78
N LEU A 297 -3.11 5.31 9.53
CA LEU A 297 -4.40 5.51 10.19
C LEU A 297 -5.51 4.81 9.38
N LEU A 298 -5.69 3.51 9.56
CA LEU A 298 -6.72 2.73 8.87
C LEU A 298 -7.82 2.25 9.83
N TRP A 299 -7.45 1.46 10.84
CA TRP A 299 -8.35 0.87 11.82
C TRP A 299 -9.13 1.93 12.59
N GLU A 300 -8.43 2.93 13.09
CA GLU A 300 -8.98 3.97 13.95
C GLU A 300 -10.10 4.75 13.27
N ARG A 301 -10.00 4.94 11.95
CA ARG A 301 -11.02 5.67 11.17
C ARG A 301 -12.31 4.86 10.97
N ALA A 302 -12.22 3.54 11.02
CA ALA A 302 -13.39 2.65 11.02
C ALA A 302 -14.01 2.53 12.41
N ALA A 303 -13.24 2.76 13.49
CA ALA A 303 -13.72 2.72 14.86
C ALA A 303 -14.80 3.79 15.12
N PRO A 304 -15.85 3.49 15.89
CA PRO A 304 -17.03 4.35 15.97
C PRO A 304 -16.83 5.67 16.72
N THR A 305 -15.75 5.84 17.46
CA THR A 305 -15.59 6.81 18.53
C THR A 305 -14.73 8.03 18.22
N GLY A 306 -14.18 8.15 17.02
CA GLY A 306 -13.35 9.30 16.64
C GLY A 306 -13.94 10.07 15.46
N ILE A 307 -13.65 11.37 15.41
CA ILE A 307 -13.96 12.23 14.27
C ILE A 307 -12.70 12.92 13.75
N ILE A 308 -12.69 13.23 12.47
CA ILE A 308 -11.62 14.03 11.86
C ILE A 308 -12.14 15.45 11.59
N VAL A 309 -11.44 16.42 12.15
CA VAL A 309 -11.78 17.84 11.99
C VAL A 309 -10.59 18.60 11.34
N ASP A 310 -10.90 19.68 10.64
CA ASP A 310 -9.94 20.64 10.15
C ASP A 310 -9.31 21.46 11.30
N GLN A 311 -8.39 22.38 10.98
CA GLN A 311 -7.72 23.20 12.01
C GLN A 311 -8.68 24.16 12.72
N ASP A 312 -9.84 24.47 12.13
CA ASP A 312 -10.88 25.28 12.77
C ASP A 312 -11.79 24.45 13.68
N GLY A 313 -11.69 23.12 13.66
CA GLY A 313 -12.50 22.19 14.44
C GLY A 313 -13.78 21.71 13.75
N ARG A 314 -13.91 21.85 12.44
CA ARG A 314 -15.08 21.39 11.66
C ARG A 314 -14.84 20.04 11.03
N ARG A 315 -15.80 19.11 11.14
CA ARG A 315 -15.82 17.89 10.32
C ARG A 315 -15.91 18.29 8.84
N TRP A 316 -15.22 17.56 7.98
CA TRP A 316 -15.15 17.86 6.56
C TRP A 316 -15.23 16.64 5.65
N VAL A 317 -15.30 15.42 6.21
CA VAL A 317 -15.23 14.17 5.46
C VAL A 317 -15.88 13.03 6.25
N ASN A 318 -16.33 11.96 5.57
CA ASN A 318 -16.53 10.67 6.19
C ASN A 318 -15.18 10.07 6.56
N GLU A 319 -14.90 9.92 7.84
CA GLU A 319 -13.63 9.42 8.36
C GLU A 319 -13.28 8.03 7.84
N GLY A 320 -14.30 7.18 7.62
CA GLY A 320 -14.17 5.81 7.18
C GLY A 320 -13.93 5.63 5.67
N THR A 321 -14.00 6.70 4.88
CA THR A 321 -13.74 6.64 3.43
C THR A 321 -12.43 5.88 3.12
N PRO A 322 -12.37 5.07 2.03
CA PRO A 322 -11.15 4.39 1.62
C PRO A 322 -9.94 5.32 1.58
N TYR A 323 -8.82 4.89 2.14
CA TYR A 323 -7.70 5.77 2.47
C TYR A 323 -7.09 6.52 1.27
N ASN A 324 -7.08 5.92 0.08
CA ASN A 324 -6.57 6.60 -1.11
C ASN A 324 -7.53 7.72 -1.54
N THR A 325 -8.84 7.46 -1.52
CA THR A 325 -9.88 8.48 -1.74
C THR A 325 -9.80 9.57 -0.67
N PHE A 326 -9.59 9.20 0.60
CA PHE A 326 -9.41 10.16 1.68
C PHE A 326 -8.23 11.11 1.41
N GLY A 327 -7.09 10.60 0.95
CA GLY A 327 -5.94 11.43 0.60
C GLY A 327 -6.24 12.41 -0.55
N HIS A 328 -6.93 11.96 -1.60
CA HIS A 328 -7.37 12.86 -2.67
C HIS A 328 -8.36 13.92 -2.18
N LEU A 329 -9.28 13.55 -1.26
CA LEU A 329 -10.19 14.53 -0.63
C LEU A 329 -9.43 15.55 0.23
N MET A 330 -8.36 15.15 0.92
CA MET A 330 -7.49 16.11 1.64
C MET A 330 -6.87 17.14 0.67
N LEU A 331 -6.37 16.68 -0.47
CA LEU A 331 -5.80 17.58 -1.50
C LEU A 331 -6.86 18.50 -2.09
N ALA A 332 -8.02 17.97 -2.46
CA ALA A 332 -9.11 18.76 -3.00
C ALA A 332 -9.62 19.83 -2.01
N ALA A 333 -9.87 19.44 -0.76
CA ALA A 333 -10.30 20.37 0.27
C ALA A 333 -9.27 21.48 0.55
N LYS A 334 -7.97 21.13 0.51
CA LYS A 334 -6.89 22.13 0.59
C LYS A 334 -6.90 23.09 -0.58
N ASP A 335 -7.15 22.61 -1.81
CA ASP A 335 -7.23 23.46 -3.00
C ASP A 335 -8.43 24.40 -2.96
N GLU A 336 -9.51 24.01 -2.28
CA GLU A 336 -10.65 24.87 -1.94
C GLU A 336 -10.34 25.88 -0.81
N GLY A 337 -9.14 25.86 -0.27
CA GLY A 337 -8.71 26.77 0.81
C GLY A 337 -9.09 26.32 2.22
N ARG A 338 -9.52 25.07 2.41
CA ARG A 338 -9.80 24.52 3.75
C ARG A 338 -8.49 24.14 4.45
N PRO A 339 -8.33 24.42 5.74
CA PRO A 339 -7.12 24.10 6.50
C PRO A 339 -7.16 22.62 7.01
N VAL A 340 -7.15 21.66 6.09
CA VAL A 340 -7.30 20.21 6.40
C VAL A 340 -5.96 19.46 6.50
N ILE A 341 -4.82 20.09 6.16
CA ILE A 341 -3.49 19.46 6.26
C ILE A 341 -2.59 20.31 7.17
N PRO A 342 -2.26 19.84 8.40
CA PRO A 342 -2.82 18.65 9.04
C PRO A 342 -4.28 18.84 9.48
N SER A 343 -5.02 17.74 9.58
CA SER A 343 -6.28 17.67 10.32
C SER A 343 -6.03 17.17 11.75
N TRP A 344 -7.08 17.15 12.58
CA TRP A 344 -7.04 16.55 13.90
C TRP A 344 -7.98 15.34 13.95
N TYR A 345 -7.48 14.17 14.42
CA TYR A 345 -8.31 13.07 14.84
C TYR A 345 -8.65 13.27 16.32
N VAL A 346 -9.92 13.52 16.63
CA VAL A 346 -10.41 13.78 17.98
C VAL A 346 -11.14 12.56 18.51
N PHE A 347 -10.79 12.11 19.71
CA PHE A 347 -11.39 10.95 20.36
C PHE A 347 -11.40 11.14 21.88
N ASP A 348 -12.15 10.30 22.58
CA ASP A 348 -12.28 10.34 24.04
C ASP A 348 -11.61 9.16 24.75
N GLN A 349 -11.61 9.16 26.08
CA GLN A 349 -11.03 8.08 26.88
C GLN A 349 -11.67 6.71 26.59
N HIS A 350 -12.98 6.69 26.33
CA HIS A 350 -13.66 5.44 25.98
C HIS A 350 -13.12 4.82 24.68
N ALA A 351 -12.83 5.64 23.69
CA ALA A 351 -12.20 5.18 22.44
C ALA A 351 -10.83 4.56 22.71
N LEU A 352 -9.99 5.22 23.50
CA LEU A 352 -8.68 4.73 23.86
C LEU A 352 -8.74 3.42 24.64
N ASP A 353 -9.65 3.33 25.63
CA ASP A 353 -9.81 2.14 26.47
C ASP A 353 -10.35 0.94 25.68
N THR A 354 -11.18 1.21 24.66
CA THR A 354 -11.92 0.16 23.94
C THR A 354 -11.22 -0.29 22.67
N TYR A 355 -10.66 0.66 21.89
CA TYR A 355 -10.13 0.41 20.55
C TYR A 355 -8.63 0.67 20.45
N GLY A 356 -8.05 1.40 21.40
CA GLY A 356 -6.67 1.89 21.26
C GLY A 356 -6.54 3.02 20.22
N PHE A 357 -5.33 3.49 19.97
CA PHE A 357 -5.06 4.54 18.97
C PHE A 357 -3.60 4.56 18.54
N GLY A 358 -3.35 4.64 17.23
CA GLY A 358 -2.02 4.88 16.65
C GLY A 358 -0.95 3.88 17.08
N GLY A 359 -1.38 2.75 17.65
CA GLY A 359 -0.57 1.72 18.22
C GLY A 359 -0.57 1.62 19.73
N LEU A 360 -1.15 2.55 20.41
CA LEU A 360 -1.55 2.32 21.79
C LEU A 360 -2.61 1.23 21.80
N ARG A 361 -2.36 0.16 22.55
CA ARG A 361 -3.35 -0.91 22.75
C ARG A 361 -4.55 -0.41 23.56
N PRO A 362 -5.71 -1.06 23.45
CA PRO A 362 -6.83 -0.78 24.31
C PRO A 362 -6.42 -0.72 25.79
N GLY A 363 -6.75 0.39 26.47
CA GLY A 363 -6.40 0.63 27.87
C GLY A 363 -4.94 0.97 28.15
N ALA A 364 -4.11 1.22 27.15
CA ALA A 364 -2.73 1.65 27.35
C ALA A 364 -2.66 3.10 27.89
N ASP A 365 -1.62 3.39 28.69
CA ASP A 365 -1.35 4.74 29.18
C ASP A 365 -0.80 5.64 28.05
N PRO A 366 -1.49 6.75 27.69
CA PRO A 366 -1.05 7.66 26.64
C PRO A 366 -0.04 8.71 27.12
N SER A 367 0.42 8.67 28.37
CA SER A 367 1.22 9.74 28.99
C SER A 367 2.51 10.07 28.23
N GLU A 368 3.22 9.07 27.70
CA GLU A 368 4.41 9.29 26.88
C GLU A 368 4.08 10.01 25.56
N TRP A 369 2.95 9.71 24.95
CA TRP A 369 2.49 10.33 23.70
C TRP A 369 2.08 11.78 23.92
N VAL A 370 1.45 12.07 25.06
CA VAL A 370 1.10 13.42 25.47
C VAL A 370 2.36 14.22 25.80
N ALA A 371 3.29 13.64 26.56
CA ALA A 371 4.56 14.31 26.92
C ALA A 371 5.43 14.62 25.69
N ALA A 372 5.40 13.78 24.67
CA ALA A 372 6.08 13.98 23.39
C ALA A 372 5.34 14.96 22.44
N GLY A 373 4.12 15.39 22.78
CA GLY A 373 3.30 16.26 21.93
C GLY A 373 2.68 15.56 20.70
N ALA A 374 2.73 14.24 20.63
CA ALA A 374 2.05 13.45 19.62
C ALA A 374 0.53 13.44 19.82
N LEU A 375 0.08 13.53 21.08
CA LEU A 375 -1.29 13.73 21.45
C LEU A 375 -1.45 15.03 22.26
N VAL A 376 -2.45 15.82 21.91
CA VAL A 376 -2.97 16.89 22.77
C VAL A 376 -4.08 16.31 23.63
N HIS A 377 -4.11 16.65 24.91
CA HIS A 377 -5.03 16.09 25.89
C HIS A 377 -5.68 17.20 26.73
N ALA A 378 -6.95 17.05 27.05
CA ALA A 378 -7.68 17.97 27.90
C ALA A 378 -8.82 17.26 28.65
N SER A 379 -9.25 17.83 29.79
CA SER A 379 -10.34 17.26 30.59
C SER A 379 -11.72 17.50 29.98
N SER A 380 -11.85 18.51 29.12
CA SER A 380 -13.08 18.86 28.42
C SER A 380 -12.85 19.21 26.96
N LEU A 381 -13.89 19.10 26.13
CA LEU A 381 -13.86 19.52 24.71
C LEU A 381 -13.55 21.02 24.56
N SER A 382 -14.02 21.85 25.49
CA SER A 382 -13.73 23.30 25.46
C SER A 382 -12.25 23.60 25.72
N GLU A 383 -11.63 22.90 26.66
CA GLU A 383 -10.19 23.00 26.91
C GLU A 383 -9.37 22.47 25.71
N LEU A 384 -9.81 21.32 25.13
CA LEU A 384 -9.17 20.77 23.93
C LEU A 384 -9.26 21.75 22.76
N ALA A 385 -10.44 22.32 22.50
CA ALA A 385 -10.65 23.33 21.46
C ALA A 385 -9.71 24.53 21.64
N SER A 386 -9.58 25.02 22.88
CA SER A 386 -8.66 26.11 23.21
C SER A 386 -7.21 25.74 22.98
N ALA A 387 -6.77 24.54 23.37
CA ALA A 387 -5.42 24.04 23.18
C ALA A 387 -5.04 23.86 21.70
N LEU A 388 -6.02 23.50 20.87
CA LEU A 388 -5.83 23.30 19.42
C LEU A 388 -6.00 24.61 18.61
N GLY A 389 -6.62 25.65 19.18
CA GLY A 389 -7.10 26.81 18.44
C GLY A 389 -8.30 26.51 17.53
N ALA A 390 -9.00 25.42 17.76
CA ALA A 390 -10.09 24.87 16.95
C ALA A 390 -11.45 25.36 17.44
N ALA A 391 -11.82 26.58 17.12
CA ALA A 391 -12.96 27.29 17.72
C ALA A 391 -14.33 26.59 17.52
N ALA A 392 -14.50 25.83 16.42
CA ALA A 392 -15.75 25.15 16.11
C ALA A 392 -15.84 23.74 16.74
N LEU A 393 -14.81 23.24 17.42
CA LEU A 393 -14.74 21.84 17.87
C LEU A 393 -15.90 21.45 18.81
N VAL A 394 -16.29 22.32 19.73
CA VAL A 394 -17.36 22.03 20.68
C VAL A 394 -18.69 21.84 19.95
N GLU A 395 -19.07 22.79 19.07
CA GLU A 395 -20.28 22.71 18.26
C GLU A 395 -20.27 21.47 17.34
N THR A 396 -19.12 21.15 16.76
CA THR A 396 -18.93 19.96 15.91
C THR A 396 -19.17 18.68 16.71
N ALA A 397 -18.62 18.57 17.92
CA ALA A 397 -18.81 17.40 18.77
C ALA A 397 -20.26 17.26 19.27
N GLU A 398 -20.93 18.38 19.60
CA GLU A 398 -22.37 18.38 19.95
C GLU A 398 -23.21 17.88 18.77
N ARG A 399 -22.95 18.38 17.56
CA ARG A 399 -23.63 17.90 16.33
C ARG A 399 -23.36 16.41 16.12
N TRP A 400 -22.11 15.97 16.23
CA TRP A 400 -21.73 14.56 16.10
C TRP A 400 -22.47 13.66 17.11
N ASN A 401 -22.58 14.08 18.38
CA ASN A 401 -23.25 13.32 19.40
C ASN A 401 -24.75 13.11 19.08
N VAL A 402 -25.42 14.15 18.55
CA VAL A 402 -26.81 14.04 18.08
C VAL A 402 -26.94 13.03 16.94
N LEU A 403 -26.01 13.04 15.97
CA LEU A 403 -25.98 12.09 14.84
C LEU A 403 -25.75 10.66 15.33
N ALA A 404 -24.82 10.47 16.27
CA ALA A 404 -24.52 9.16 16.85
C ALA A 404 -25.70 8.58 17.65
N GLU A 405 -26.39 9.39 18.46
CA GLU A 405 -27.60 8.99 19.18
C GLU A 405 -28.75 8.62 18.23
N LYS A 406 -28.88 9.36 17.12
CA LYS A 406 -29.86 9.08 16.06
C LYS A 406 -29.49 7.82 15.25
N GLY A 407 -28.19 7.47 15.17
CA GLY A 407 -27.66 6.38 14.38
C GLY A 407 -27.56 6.67 12.88
N VAL A 408 -27.60 7.94 12.46
CA VAL A 408 -27.50 8.37 11.07
C VAL A 408 -26.60 9.59 10.97
N ASP A 409 -25.52 9.49 10.18
CA ASP A 409 -24.66 10.62 9.84
C ASP A 409 -25.20 11.37 8.62
N GLU A 410 -26.09 12.35 8.89
CA GLU A 410 -26.71 13.18 7.85
C GLU A 410 -25.71 14.10 7.13
N ASP A 411 -24.50 14.29 7.70
CA ASP A 411 -23.53 15.22 7.18
C ASP A 411 -22.63 14.57 6.12
N PHE A 412 -22.19 13.30 6.32
CA PHE A 412 -21.24 12.61 5.45
C PHE A 412 -21.58 11.14 5.18
N GLY A 413 -22.70 10.59 5.71
CA GLY A 413 -23.15 9.22 5.43
C GLY A 413 -22.29 8.14 6.08
N ARG A 414 -21.53 8.45 7.16
CA ARG A 414 -20.69 7.45 7.81
C ARG A 414 -21.53 6.35 8.43
N GLY A 415 -21.20 5.10 8.10
CA GLY A 415 -21.87 3.93 8.63
C GLY A 415 -23.19 3.60 7.95
N ASP A 416 -23.48 4.16 6.80
CA ASP A 416 -24.63 3.78 5.96
C ASP A 416 -24.62 2.28 5.66
N GLU A 417 -25.80 1.69 5.46
CA GLU A 417 -25.89 0.28 5.12
C GLU A 417 -25.21 -0.01 3.78
N GLY A 418 -24.37 -1.05 3.75
CA GLY A 418 -23.59 -1.41 2.55
C GLY A 418 -22.36 -0.52 2.30
N SER A 419 -22.04 0.42 3.20
CA SER A 419 -20.84 1.22 3.07
C SER A 419 -19.57 0.40 3.32
N TYR A 420 -18.47 0.87 2.72
CA TYR A 420 -17.13 0.29 2.88
C TYR A 420 -16.71 0.20 4.35
N GLU A 421 -16.77 1.31 5.08
CA GLU A 421 -16.28 1.41 6.45
C GLU A 421 -17.09 0.56 7.43
N ARG A 422 -18.41 0.46 7.24
CA ARG A 422 -19.27 -0.40 8.06
C ARG A 422 -18.92 -1.87 7.86
N GLN A 423 -18.66 -2.28 6.63
CA GLN A 423 -18.21 -3.63 6.31
C GLN A 423 -16.80 -3.89 6.85
N LEU A 424 -15.86 -2.94 6.70
CA LEU A 424 -14.50 -3.04 7.22
C LEU A 424 -14.49 -3.19 8.75
N LEU A 425 -15.30 -2.40 9.46
CA LEU A 425 -15.45 -2.51 10.90
C LEU A 425 -15.89 -3.93 11.30
N SER A 426 -16.86 -4.52 10.58
CA SER A 426 -17.32 -5.88 10.85
C SER A 426 -16.23 -6.94 10.68
N VAL A 427 -15.26 -6.71 9.78
CA VAL A 427 -14.10 -7.58 9.60
C VAL A 427 -13.13 -7.44 10.78
N PHE A 428 -12.82 -6.22 11.18
CA PHE A 428 -11.90 -5.95 12.27
C PHE A 428 -12.41 -6.47 13.62
N GLN A 429 -13.71 -6.37 13.87
CA GLN A 429 -14.34 -6.90 15.10
C GLN A 429 -14.22 -8.43 15.26
N ARG A 430 -13.80 -9.17 14.22
CA ARG A 430 -13.51 -10.60 14.31
C ARG A 430 -12.12 -10.91 14.89
N TYR A 431 -11.24 -9.91 14.98
CA TYR A 431 -9.91 -10.12 15.55
C TYR A 431 -9.98 -10.20 17.07
N PRO A 432 -9.24 -11.15 17.71
CA PRO A 432 -9.20 -11.27 19.16
C PRO A 432 -8.73 -9.98 19.83
N GLY A 433 -9.44 -9.56 20.86
CA GLY A 433 -9.10 -8.36 21.65
C GLY A 433 -9.64 -7.05 21.08
N ILE A 434 -10.34 -7.07 19.95
CA ILE A 434 -11.10 -5.93 19.45
C ILE A 434 -12.51 -5.96 20.05
N ALA A 435 -12.97 -4.82 20.55
CA ALA A 435 -14.31 -4.70 21.11
C ALA A 435 -15.37 -5.08 20.07
N GLY A 436 -16.34 -5.87 20.52
CA GLY A 436 -17.52 -6.22 19.75
C GLY A 436 -18.45 -5.04 19.49
N PRO A 437 -19.64 -5.30 18.96
CA PRO A 437 -20.66 -4.26 18.74
C PRO A 437 -20.97 -3.52 20.05
N HIS A 438 -21.12 -2.21 19.97
CA HIS A 438 -21.57 -1.37 21.09
C HIS A 438 -23.10 -1.20 21.08
N GLU A 439 -23.63 -0.54 22.10
CA GLU A 439 -25.06 -0.36 22.31
C GLU A 439 -25.74 0.73 21.43
N TRP A 440 -24.95 1.48 20.66
CA TRP A 440 -25.46 2.57 19.82
C TRP A 440 -26.16 2.03 18.55
N PRO A 441 -27.15 2.76 18.00
CA PRO A 441 -27.97 2.28 16.87
C PRO A 441 -27.16 1.96 15.59
N ASN A 442 -26.05 2.68 15.35
CA ASN A 442 -25.18 2.47 14.21
C ASN A 442 -23.79 2.00 14.68
N PRO A 443 -23.27 0.88 14.21
CA PRO A 443 -21.99 0.33 14.67
C PRO A 443 -20.78 1.22 14.38
N SER A 444 -20.89 2.16 13.44
CA SER A 444 -19.81 3.08 13.04
C SER A 444 -19.86 4.44 13.75
N LEU A 445 -20.88 4.67 14.59
CA LEU A 445 -21.11 5.95 15.26
C LEU A 445 -21.22 5.75 16.78
N ALA A 446 -20.45 6.52 17.55
CA ALA A 446 -20.63 6.62 19.01
C ALA A 446 -20.32 8.04 19.48
N PRO A 447 -20.99 8.55 20.52
CA PRO A 447 -20.76 9.90 21.02
C PRO A 447 -19.35 10.11 21.58
N LEU A 448 -18.81 11.30 21.41
CA LEU A 448 -17.65 11.83 22.10
C LEU A 448 -18.10 12.44 23.43
N ALA A 449 -18.16 11.63 24.49
CA ALA A 449 -18.81 12.06 25.75
C ALA A 449 -18.00 11.75 27.02
N ARG A 450 -16.98 10.91 26.95
CA ARG A 450 -16.28 10.40 28.14
C ARG A 450 -14.85 10.94 28.21
N GLY A 451 -14.70 12.16 28.73
CA GLY A 451 -13.39 12.74 28.97
C GLY A 451 -12.48 11.90 29.87
N PRO A 452 -11.15 12.11 29.82
CA PRO A 452 -10.47 13.13 29.03
C PRO A 452 -10.57 12.91 27.52
N PHE A 453 -10.32 14.00 26.76
CA PHE A 453 -10.37 14.03 25.32
C PHE A 453 -8.97 14.19 24.76
N TYR A 454 -8.73 13.63 23.59
CA TYR A 454 -7.45 13.60 22.92
C TYR A 454 -7.57 14.08 21.48
N ALA A 455 -6.50 14.66 20.96
CA ALA A 455 -6.38 14.97 19.54
C ALA A 455 -4.98 14.60 19.03
N GLY A 456 -4.93 13.88 17.92
CA GLY A 456 -3.71 13.54 17.20
C GLY A 456 -3.68 14.17 15.80
N LYS A 457 -2.50 14.57 15.31
CA LYS A 457 -2.36 15.16 13.96
C LYS A 457 -2.51 14.10 12.88
N VAL A 458 -3.42 14.36 11.95
CA VAL A 458 -3.56 13.59 10.71
C VAL A 458 -2.86 14.31 9.58
N VAL A 459 -1.87 13.68 9.00
CA VAL A 459 -1.08 14.20 7.88
C VAL A 459 -1.38 13.44 6.60
N LEU A 460 -1.09 14.05 5.46
CA LEU A 460 -1.13 13.37 4.18
C LEU A 460 0.13 12.52 4.02
N SER A 461 -0.03 11.23 4.20
CA SER A 461 0.98 10.19 4.03
C SER A 461 0.71 9.39 2.76
N ASP A 462 1.54 8.40 2.49
CA ASP A 462 1.38 7.47 1.36
C ASP A 462 2.00 6.09 1.65
N LEU A 463 1.57 5.10 0.87
CA LEU A 463 2.14 3.76 0.84
C LEU A 463 3.16 3.58 -0.31
N GLY A 464 3.61 4.68 -0.91
CA GLY A 464 4.49 4.77 -2.06
C GLY A 464 3.92 5.61 -3.19
N THR A 465 4.75 5.96 -4.18
CA THR A 465 4.32 6.73 -5.36
C THR A 465 3.59 5.83 -6.37
N LYS A 466 2.64 6.41 -7.12
CA LYS A 466 1.92 5.74 -8.23
C LYS A 466 2.59 5.97 -9.57
N GLY A 467 3.27 7.11 -9.72
CA GLY A 467 3.91 7.49 -10.96
C GLY A 467 5.20 6.74 -11.23
N GLY A 468 5.46 6.53 -12.51
CA GLY A 468 6.64 5.82 -12.97
C GLY A 468 6.76 5.77 -14.48
N LEU A 469 7.44 4.75 -14.99
CA LEU A 469 7.68 4.52 -16.41
C LEU A 469 6.41 3.99 -17.08
N VAL A 470 6.06 4.55 -18.24
CA VAL A 470 4.94 4.05 -19.06
C VAL A 470 5.34 2.70 -19.65
N CYS A 471 4.47 1.70 -19.49
CA CYS A 471 4.66 0.37 -20.04
C CYS A 471 3.44 -0.06 -20.88
N ASP A 472 3.65 -1.04 -21.74
CA ASP A 472 2.58 -1.74 -22.43
C ASP A 472 2.07 -2.97 -21.65
N GLU A 473 1.11 -3.71 -22.22
CA GLU A 473 0.50 -4.91 -21.65
C GLU A 473 1.46 -6.09 -21.43
N HIS A 474 2.67 -5.98 -21.94
CA HIS A 474 3.77 -6.94 -21.76
C HIS A 474 4.83 -6.45 -20.77
N ALA A 475 4.55 -5.35 -20.04
CA ALA A 475 5.47 -4.67 -19.13
C ALA A 475 6.74 -4.09 -19.81
N ARG A 476 6.77 -3.94 -21.14
CA ARG A 476 7.86 -3.30 -21.85
C ARG A 476 7.80 -1.79 -21.65
N VAL A 477 8.91 -1.20 -21.27
CA VAL A 477 9.01 0.26 -21.06
C VAL A 477 8.96 0.99 -22.40
N LEU A 478 8.11 2.00 -22.52
CA LEU A 478 7.84 2.73 -23.75
C LEU A 478 8.54 4.09 -23.78
N ARG A 479 8.92 4.50 -24.99
CA ARG A 479 9.32 5.88 -25.32
C ARG A 479 8.07 6.77 -25.49
N PRO A 480 8.23 8.11 -25.55
CA PRO A 480 7.10 9.03 -25.78
C PRO A 480 6.35 8.80 -27.11
N ASP A 481 6.97 8.18 -28.09
CA ASP A 481 6.37 7.81 -29.38
C ASP A 481 5.62 6.47 -29.35
N GLY A 482 5.59 5.79 -28.17
CA GLY A 482 4.96 4.50 -27.97
C GLY A 482 5.82 3.29 -28.38
N THR A 483 7.06 3.50 -28.83
CA THR A 483 7.96 2.39 -29.17
C THR A 483 8.65 1.82 -27.91
N PRO A 484 8.77 0.48 -27.78
CA PRO A 484 9.46 -0.13 -26.65
C PRO A 484 10.98 0.19 -26.65
N ILE A 485 11.55 0.35 -25.44
CA ILE A 485 12.99 0.33 -25.24
C ILE A 485 13.42 -1.13 -25.19
N ALA A 486 14.20 -1.59 -26.17
CA ALA A 486 14.61 -2.98 -26.27
C ALA A 486 15.38 -3.43 -25.01
N GLY A 487 15.02 -4.59 -24.47
CA GLY A 487 15.62 -5.15 -23.27
C GLY A 487 15.20 -4.48 -21.95
N LEU A 488 14.22 -3.55 -21.95
CA LEU A 488 13.80 -2.85 -20.73
C LEU A 488 12.32 -3.11 -20.37
N TYR A 489 12.13 -3.56 -19.14
CA TYR A 489 10.82 -3.88 -18.54
C TYR A 489 10.67 -3.21 -17.18
N ALA A 490 9.43 -2.95 -16.73
CA ALA A 490 9.18 -2.43 -15.40
C ALA A 490 7.90 -3.00 -14.79
N CYS A 491 7.87 -3.09 -13.45
CA CYS A 491 6.66 -3.44 -12.70
C CYS A 491 6.62 -2.77 -11.32
N GLY A 492 5.51 -2.89 -10.63
CA GLY A 492 5.30 -2.25 -9.33
C GLY A 492 5.33 -0.72 -9.42
N ASN A 493 5.79 -0.04 -8.35
CA ASN A 493 5.81 1.43 -8.32
C ASN A 493 6.92 2.05 -9.20
N THR A 494 7.74 1.25 -9.85
CA THR A 494 8.67 1.74 -10.92
C THR A 494 7.92 1.96 -12.23
N MET A 495 6.84 1.22 -12.46
CA MET A 495 5.91 1.38 -13.57
C MET A 495 4.80 2.37 -13.19
N ALA A 496 4.37 3.22 -14.10
CA ALA A 496 3.18 4.03 -13.93
C ALA A 496 1.97 3.13 -13.67
N SER A 497 1.21 3.45 -12.63
CA SER A 497 0.14 2.55 -12.15
C SER A 497 -0.96 2.34 -13.18
N MET A 498 -1.24 1.09 -13.52
CA MET A 498 -2.37 0.72 -14.35
C MET A 498 -3.73 0.95 -13.67
N MET A 499 -3.75 1.25 -12.37
CA MET A 499 -4.95 1.65 -11.62
C MET A 499 -5.24 3.15 -11.74
N GLY A 500 -4.49 3.93 -12.49
CA GLY A 500 -4.66 5.38 -12.60
C GLY A 500 -4.63 6.03 -11.22
N HIS A 501 -5.58 6.94 -10.98
CA HIS A 501 -5.75 7.59 -9.66
C HIS A 501 -6.50 6.72 -8.64
N ALA A 502 -7.13 5.63 -9.07
CA ALA A 502 -7.97 4.80 -8.21
C ALA A 502 -7.19 3.82 -7.33
N TYR A 503 -7.89 3.27 -6.35
CA TYR A 503 -7.46 2.13 -5.55
C TYR A 503 -8.68 1.21 -5.35
N PRO A 504 -8.92 0.26 -6.28
CA PRO A 504 -10.15 -0.55 -6.30
C PRO A 504 -10.35 -1.45 -5.09
N GLY A 505 -9.28 -1.95 -4.49
CA GLY A 505 -9.38 -2.86 -3.35
C GLY A 505 -8.04 -3.16 -2.69
N PRO A 506 -8.02 -3.87 -1.55
CA PRO A 506 -6.80 -4.11 -0.78
C PRO A 506 -5.77 -4.88 -1.59
N GLY A 507 -4.62 -4.25 -1.86
CA GLY A 507 -3.54 -4.82 -2.66
C GLY A 507 -3.64 -4.61 -4.17
N ALA A 508 -4.48 -3.68 -4.63
CA ALA A 508 -4.49 -3.23 -6.02
C ALA A 508 -3.19 -2.50 -6.45
N CYS A 509 -2.18 -2.46 -5.61
CA CYS A 509 -0.80 -2.08 -5.94
C CYS A 509 0.12 -3.32 -6.04
N ILE A 510 -0.04 -4.33 -5.16
CA ILE A 510 0.85 -5.50 -5.09
C ILE A 510 0.49 -6.52 -6.16
N THR A 511 -0.80 -6.80 -6.37
CA THR A 511 -1.22 -7.78 -7.40
C THR A 511 -0.82 -7.35 -8.81
N PRO A 512 -1.03 -6.09 -9.25
CA PRO A 512 -0.47 -5.63 -10.53
C PRO A 512 1.05 -5.74 -10.60
N ALA A 513 1.76 -5.42 -9.52
CA ALA A 513 3.22 -5.56 -9.50
C ALA A 513 3.65 -7.00 -9.78
N MET A 514 3.02 -7.98 -9.13
CA MET A 514 3.28 -9.41 -9.35
C MET A 514 2.88 -9.87 -10.75
N THR A 515 1.72 -9.44 -11.23
CA THR A 515 1.19 -9.80 -12.55
C THR A 515 2.10 -9.28 -13.67
N PHE A 516 2.43 -7.99 -13.65
CA PHE A 516 3.31 -7.40 -14.66
C PHE A 516 4.76 -7.88 -14.53
N GLY A 517 5.22 -8.27 -13.33
CA GLY A 517 6.49 -8.97 -13.18
C GLY A 517 6.51 -10.31 -13.92
N ALA A 518 5.43 -11.10 -13.82
CA ALA A 518 5.29 -12.36 -14.56
C ALA A 518 5.17 -12.12 -16.09
N LEU A 519 4.37 -11.13 -16.52
CA LEU A 519 4.21 -10.76 -17.92
C LEU A 519 5.53 -10.30 -18.56
N ALA A 520 6.36 -9.55 -17.82
CA ALA A 520 7.69 -9.16 -18.26
C ALA A 520 8.57 -10.38 -18.58
N ALA A 521 8.59 -11.37 -17.69
CA ALA A 521 9.36 -12.59 -17.90
C ALA A 521 8.84 -13.42 -19.08
N ASP A 522 7.52 -13.50 -19.25
CA ASP A 522 6.91 -14.17 -20.41
C ASP A 522 7.25 -13.44 -21.71
N ALA A 523 7.27 -12.10 -21.72
CA ALA A 523 7.65 -11.28 -22.88
C ALA A 523 9.14 -11.44 -23.23
N MET A 524 10.03 -11.46 -22.24
CA MET A 524 11.47 -11.74 -22.45
C MET A 524 11.67 -13.08 -23.15
N ALA A 525 10.97 -14.13 -22.68
CA ALA A 525 11.08 -15.48 -23.27
C ALA A 525 10.52 -15.57 -24.70
N SER A 526 9.59 -14.69 -25.07
CA SER A 526 9.04 -14.66 -26.43
C SER A 526 9.89 -13.88 -27.43
N SER A 527 10.85 -13.08 -26.92
CA SER A 527 11.74 -12.21 -27.73
C SER A 527 13.12 -12.84 -28.00
N THR A 528 13.45 -13.92 -27.29
CA THR A 528 14.66 -14.74 -27.47
C THR A 528 14.35 -16.01 -28.27
#